data_aa4c7f2704cf8924877169defc18abd0
#
_entry.id   aa4c7f2704cf8924877169defc18abd0
#
_cell.length_a   1.000
_cell.length_b   1.000
_cell.length_c   1.000
_cell.angle_alpha   90.00
_cell.angle_beta   90.00
_cell.angle_gamma   90.00
#
_symmetry.space_group_name_H-M   'P 1'
#
loop_
_entity.id
_entity.type
_entity.pdbx_description
1 polymer ?
#
loop_
_entity_poly.entity_id
_entity_poly.type
_entity_poly.pdbx_seq_one_letter_code
_entity_poly.pdbx_strand_id
1 'polypeptide(L)'
;SFIFTGLYPVVSMAESASTYFSLIWRGLDVGFSNIKLKRSGKKITANIEVKISVKVLNFDAFSYNLKNEEIWEAGVLTKIKSKTIIGKKTEFVKGERKNKGFQIEGSKFSGLVKGNPATTSYFSPDFLKRKIWISTQDGDPLSVNANKIGPDMAKSVDGEIPATLWKISGDLDLELLYGKDGKWLGSRFYAGGSQAEFLLKQSVGNMHSLWKV
;
A
#
# COMPACT_ATOMS: atom_id res chain seq x y z
N SER A 1 -15.32 -34.38 -44.27
CA SER A 1 -15.32 -34.37 -42.79
C SER A 1 -14.79 -33.02 -42.32
N PHE A 2 -15.67 -32.14 -41.83
CA PHE A 2 -15.23 -30.85 -41.24
C PHE A 2 -15.06 -31.02 -39.76
N ILE A 3 -13.83 -30.83 -39.28
CA ILE A 3 -13.52 -30.80 -37.84
C ILE A 3 -13.77 -29.35 -37.36
N PHE A 4 -14.83 -29.14 -36.60
CA PHE A 4 -15.05 -27.91 -35.84
C PHE A 4 -14.17 -27.93 -34.59
N THR A 5 -13.04 -27.25 -34.62
CA THR A 5 -12.29 -26.93 -33.42
C THR A 5 -12.99 -25.79 -32.70
N GLY A 6 -13.82 -26.13 -31.72
CA GLY A 6 -14.44 -25.16 -30.83
C GLY A 6 -13.38 -24.48 -29.97
N LEU A 7 -13.11 -23.20 -30.20
CA LEU A 7 -12.39 -22.31 -29.30
C LEU A 7 -13.30 -22.07 -28.07
N TYR A 8 -13.06 -22.79 -27.00
CA TYR A 8 -13.66 -22.45 -25.71
C TYR A 8 -12.98 -21.19 -25.18
N PRO A 9 -13.75 -20.16 -24.79
CA PRO A 9 -13.18 -18.98 -24.16
C PRO A 9 -12.55 -19.42 -22.83
N VAL A 10 -11.24 -19.25 -22.71
CA VAL A 10 -10.54 -19.41 -21.42
C VAL A 10 -11.04 -18.27 -20.53
N VAL A 11 -11.95 -18.60 -19.63
CA VAL A 11 -12.36 -17.66 -18.58
C VAL A 11 -11.16 -17.52 -17.65
N SER A 12 -10.42 -16.42 -17.80
CA SER A 12 -9.35 -16.06 -16.89
C SER A 12 -9.97 -15.81 -15.51
N MET A 13 -9.78 -16.75 -14.60
CA MET A 13 -10.19 -16.56 -13.20
C MET A 13 -9.39 -15.41 -12.61
N ALA A 14 -10.09 -14.49 -11.95
CA ALA A 14 -9.44 -13.39 -11.26
C ALA A 14 -8.61 -13.93 -10.10
N GLU A 15 -7.31 -13.67 -10.11
CA GLU A 15 -6.41 -14.00 -9.00
C GLU A 15 -6.51 -12.92 -7.92
N SER A 16 -6.41 -13.32 -6.65
CA SER A 16 -6.48 -12.39 -5.52
C SER A 16 -5.43 -12.71 -4.47
N ALA A 17 -5.02 -11.67 -3.75
CA ALA A 17 -4.19 -11.78 -2.56
C ALA A 17 -4.60 -10.71 -1.56
N SER A 18 -4.41 -10.98 -0.27
CA SER A 18 -4.71 -10.01 0.77
C SER A 18 -3.73 -10.10 1.92
N THR A 19 -3.54 -8.97 2.61
CA THR A 19 -2.73 -8.90 3.83
C THR A 19 -3.43 -8.01 4.84
N TYR A 20 -3.50 -8.50 6.07
CA TYR A 20 -4.08 -7.80 7.20
C TYR A 20 -3.05 -7.61 8.31
N PHE A 21 -2.87 -6.37 8.75
CA PHE A 21 -1.99 -5.98 9.83
C PHE A 21 -2.77 -5.36 10.98
N SER A 22 -2.33 -5.61 12.22
CA SER A 22 -2.63 -4.72 13.35
C SER A 22 -1.57 -3.62 13.42
N LEU A 23 -1.97 -2.41 13.79
CA LEU A 23 -1.05 -1.34 14.13
C LEU A 23 -0.84 -1.32 15.64
N ILE A 24 0.40 -1.55 16.04
CA ILE A 24 0.80 -1.56 17.45
C ILE A 24 1.54 -0.26 17.75
N TRP A 25 1.08 0.48 18.75
CA TRP A 25 1.70 1.70 19.24
C TRP A 25 1.73 1.68 20.77
N ARG A 26 2.91 1.88 21.36
CA ARG A 26 3.12 1.79 22.82
C ARG A 26 2.61 0.46 23.42
N GLY A 27 2.76 -0.64 22.70
CA GLY A 27 2.30 -1.97 23.11
C GLY A 27 0.78 -2.21 23.01
N LEU A 28 0.03 -1.24 22.52
CA LEU A 28 -1.43 -1.34 22.32
C LEU A 28 -1.78 -1.56 20.85
N ASP A 29 -2.76 -2.39 20.58
CA ASP A 29 -3.39 -2.49 19.27
C ASP A 29 -4.31 -1.28 19.08
N VAL A 30 -3.90 -0.34 18.23
CA VAL A 30 -4.61 0.93 18.01
C VAL A 30 -5.32 0.99 16.65
N GLY A 31 -5.23 -0.08 15.86
CA GLY A 31 -5.89 -0.10 14.57
C GLY A 31 -5.37 -1.16 13.62
N PHE A 32 -5.76 -1.05 12.36
CA PHE A 32 -5.42 -2.04 11.35
C PHE A 32 -5.14 -1.41 9.98
N SER A 33 -4.44 -2.17 9.14
CA SER A 33 -4.34 -1.98 7.69
C SER A 33 -4.76 -3.27 6.98
N ASN A 34 -5.69 -3.15 6.06
CA ASN A 34 -6.18 -4.25 5.24
C ASN A 34 -5.98 -3.93 3.77
N ILE A 35 -5.25 -4.77 3.06
CA ILE A 35 -4.98 -4.61 1.63
C ILE A 35 -5.48 -5.84 0.91
N LYS A 36 -6.26 -5.60 -0.15
CA LYS A 36 -6.78 -6.65 -1.03
C LYS A 36 -6.42 -6.30 -2.47
N LEU A 37 -5.69 -7.19 -3.13
CA LEU A 37 -5.40 -7.11 -4.56
C LEU A 37 -6.28 -8.10 -5.33
N LYS A 38 -6.77 -7.65 -6.47
CA LYS A 38 -7.44 -8.49 -7.46
C LYS A 38 -6.83 -8.21 -8.82
N ARG A 39 -6.34 -9.27 -9.47
CA ARG A 39 -5.81 -9.21 -10.84
C ARG A 39 -6.82 -9.77 -11.84
N SER A 40 -6.98 -9.07 -12.96
CA SER A 40 -7.75 -9.51 -14.12
C SER A 40 -6.95 -9.13 -15.36
N GLY A 41 -6.31 -10.10 -16.01
CA GLY A 41 -5.37 -9.86 -17.09
C GLY A 41 -4.18 -9.01 -16.63
N LYS A 42 -3.95 -7.88 -17.30
CA LYS A 42 -2.87 -6.92 -16.94
C LYS A 42 -3.28 -5.92 -15.86
N LYS A 43 -4.56 -5.87 -15.50
CA LYS A 43 -5.12 -4.91 -14.55
C LYS A 43 -5.09 -5.48 -13.14
N ILE A 44 -4.55 -4.70 -12.20
CA ILE A 44 -4.61 -4.94 -10.76
C ILE A 44 -5.46 -3.85 -10.13
N THR A 45 -6.44 -4.25 -9.35
CA THR A 45 -7.20 -3.36 -8.47
C THR A 45 -6.75 -3.62 -7.04
N ALA A 46 -6.24 -2.59 -6.37
CA ALA A 46 -5.86 -2.62 -4.97
C ALA A 46 -6.89 -1.82 -4.15
N ASN A 47 -7.46 -2.47 -3.14
CA ASN A 47 -8.34 -1.84 -2.17
C ASN A 47 -7.63 -1.85 -0.82
N ILE A 48 -7.42 -0.68 -0.26
CA ILE A 48 -6.71 -0.46 0.99
C ILE A 48 -7.63 0.24 1.99
N GLU A 49 -7.71 -0.31 3.18
CA GLU A 49 -8.39 0.31 4.31
C GLU A 49 -7.43 0.39 5.49
N VAL A 50 -7.28 1.59 6.05
CA VAL A 50 -6.50 1.81 7.28
C VAL A 50 -7.41 2.50 8.28
N LYS A 51 -7.48 1.95 9.49
CA LYS A 51 -8.23 2.56 10.59
C LYS A 51 -7.37 2.57 11.84
N ILE A 52 -7.27 3.76 12.45
CA ILE A 52 -6.51 3.98 13.69
C ILE A 52 -7.41 4.75 14.66
N SER A 53 -7.42 4.32 15.92
CA SER A 53 -8.13 5.02 16.99
C SER A 53 -7.30 4.92 18.26
N VAL A 54 -6.86 6.07 18.76
CA VAL A 54 -6.16 6.19 20.04
C VAL A 54 -7.08 6.89 21.03
N LYS A 55 -7.38 6.24 22.15
CA LYS A 55 -8.21 6.77 23.22
C LYS A 55 -7.36 7.12 24.43
N VAL A 56 -7.67 8.24 25.07
CA VAL A 56 -7.11 8.67 26.36
C VAL A 56 -8.27 8.98 27.28
N LEU A 57 -8.36 8.26 28.43
CA LEU A 57 -9.44 8.43 29.40
C LEU A 57 -10.85 8.38 28.77
N ASN A 58 -11.10 7.43 27.85
CA ASN A 58 -12.35 7.25 27.10
C ASN A 58 -12.68 8.37 26.07
N PHE A 59 -11.79 9.33 25.84
CA PHE A 59 -11.91 10.31 24.78
C PHE A 59 -11.06 9.92 23.58
N ASP A 60 -11.57 10.15 22.37
CA ASP A 60 -10.79 9.98 21.13
C ASP A 60 -9.73 11.08 21.04
N ALA A 61 -8.47 10.70 21.35
CA ALA A 61 -7.32 11.59 21.22
C ALA A 61 -6.85 11.70 19.78
N PHE A 62 -6.99 10.63 19.00
CA PHE A 62 -6.65 10.58 17.59
C PHE A 62 -7.52 9.55 16.87
N SER A 63 -8.04 9.91 15.71
CA SER A 63 -8.73 8.98 14.81
C SER A 63 -8.29 9.21 13.36
N TYR A 64 -8.07 8.10 12.65
CA TYR A 64 -7.68 8.08 11.25
C TYR A 64 -8.43 6.96 10.54
N ASN A 65 -9.05 7.29 9.41
CA ASN A 65 -9.76 6.31 8.59
C ASN A 65 -9.50 6.62 7.12
N LEU A 66 -8.76 5.75 6.45
CA LEU A 66 -8.44 5.84 5.03
C LEU A 66 -9.11 4.70 4.28
N LYS A 67 -9.76 5.04 3.16
CA LYS A 67 -10.21 4.10 2.14
C LYS A 67 -9.62 4.53 0.81
N ASN A 68 -8.86 3.64 0.18
CA ASN A 68 -8.13 3.91 -1.04
C ASN A 68 -8.33 2.78 -2.04
N GLU A 69 -8.64 3.15 -3.28
CA GLU A 69 -8.66 2.25 -4.43
C GLU A 69 -7.62 2.71 -5.44
N GLU A 70 -6.77 1.79 -5.87
CA GLU A 70 -5.77 2.01 -6.89
C GLU A 70 -5.97 1.03 -8.04
N ILE A 71 -5.77 1.50 -9.27
CA ILE A 71 -5.75 0.66 -10.46
C ILE A 71 -4.37 0.78 -11.10
N TRP A 72 -3.76 -0.39 -11.31
CA TRP A 72 -2.44 -0.54 -11.89
C TRP A 72 -2.51 -1.42 -13.12
N GLU A 73 -1.74 -1.08 -14.16
CA GLU A 73 -1.61 -1.89 -15.37
C GLU A 73 -0.13 -2.02 -15.73
N ALA A 74 0.35 -3.26 -15.80
CA ALA A 74 1.76 -3.56 -16.07
C ALA A 74 2.73 -2.74 -15.22
N GLY A 75 2.47 -2.61 -13.91
CA GLY A 75 3.29 -1.86 -12.96
C GLY A 75 3.16 -0.33 -13.07
N VAL A 76 2.21 0.19 -13.84
CA VAL A 76 1.94 1.62 -13.98
C VAL A 76 0.65 1.99 -13.27
N LEU A 77 0.70 3.01 -12.40
CA LEU A 77 -0.51 3.55 -11.78
C LEU A 77 -1.37 4.23 -12.83
N THR A 78 -2.61 3.73 -13.03
CA THR A 78 -3.56 4.29 -14.01
C THR A 78 -4.66 5.10 -13.36
N LYS A 79 -5.12 4.72 -12.15
CA LYS A 79 -6.10 5.48 -11.38
C LYS A 79 -5.85 5.37 -9.88
N ILE A 80 -6.25 6.41 -9.15
CA ILE A 80 -6.37 6.42 -7.70
C ILE A 80 -7.64 7.15 -7.28
N LYS A 81 -8.29 6.62 -6.26
CA LYS A 81 -9.39 7.29 -5.56
C LYS A 81 -9.27 6.99 -4.07
N SER A 82 -9.02 8.00 -3.29
CA SER A 82 -8.84 7.87 -1.84
C SER A 82 -9.65 8.91 -1.10
N LYS A 83 -10.09 8.53 0.10
CA LYS A 83 -10.70 9.41 1.09
C LYS A 83 -10.12 9.09 2.45
N THR A 84 -9.66 10.12 3.16
CA THR A 84 -9.13 10.01 4.52
C THR A 84 -9.88 10.93 5.45
N ILE A 85 -10.26 10.43 6.63
CA ILE A 85 -10.89 11.22 7.70
C ILE A 85 -9.93 11.19 8.88
N ILE A 86 -9.46 12.37 9.31
CA ILE A 86 -8.54 12.55 10.44
C ILE A 86 -9.24 13.44 11.45
N GLY A 87 -9.76 12.85 12.53
CA GLY A 87 -10.63 13.57 13.46
C GLY A 87 -11.86 14.12 12.73
N LYS A 88 -11.94 15.45 12.61
CA LYS A 88 -13.01 16.15 11.88
C LYS A 88 -12.62 16.58 10.46
N LYS A 89 -11.35 16.43 10.08
CA LYS A 89 -10.84 16.82 8.76
C LYS A 89 -11.05 15.70 7.76
N THR A 90 -11.52 16.04 6.57
CA THR A 90 -11.58 15.10 5.43
C THR A 90 -10.56 15.52 4.39
N GLU A 91 -9.77 14.55 3.93
CA GLU A 91 -8.82 14.66 2.82
C GLU A 91 -9.18 13.69 1.72
N PHE A 92 -8.72 13.97 0.50
CA PHE A 92 -9.02 13.11 -0.65
C PHE A 92 -7.89 13.15 -1.68
N VAL A 93 -7.88 12.12 -2.52
CA VAL A 93 -7.06 12.03 -3.73
C VAL A 93 -7.92 11.44 -4.84
N LYS A 94 -7.87 12.07 -6.00
CA LYS A 94 -8.32 11.49 -7.27
C LYS A 94 -7.17 11.64 -8.27
N GLY A 95 -6.96 10.65 -9.09
CA GLY A 95 -5.93 10.76 -10.12
C GLY A 95 -6.12 9.75 -11.24
N GLU A 96 -5.59 10.11 -12.40
CA GLU A 96 -5.60 9.24 -13.56
C GLU A 96 -4.37 9.47 -14.44
N ARG A 97 -3.96 8.41 -15.14
CA ARG A 97 -2.87 8.45 -16.10
C ARG A 97 -3.26 9.28 -17.33
N LYS A 98 -2.38 10.20 -17.70
CA LYS A 98 -2.42 10.97 -18.95
C LYS A 98 -1.14 10.71 -19.75
N ASN A 99 -1.11 11.14 -21.02
CA ASN A 99 0.03 10.90 -21.91
C ASN A 99 1.37 11.40 -21.36
N LYS A 100 1.38 12.51 -20.59
CA LYS A 100 2.59 13.15 -20.07
C LYS A 100 2.93 12.82 -18.62
N GLY A 101 2.10 12.03 -17.92
CA GLY A 101 2.29 11.71 -16.51
C GLY A 101 1.00 11.29 -15.82
N PHE A 102 0.99 11.38 -14.50
CA PHE A 102 -0.16 11.07 -13.68
C PHE A 102 -0.78 12.36 -13.15
N GLN A 103 -2.02 12.67 -13.58
CA GLN A 103 -2.76 13.86 -13.16
C GLN A 103 -3.42 13.61 -11.82
N ILE A 104 -3.19 14.48 -10.84
CA ILE A 104 -3.74 14.41 -9.49
C ILE A 104 -4.64 15.61 -9.23
N GLU A 105 -5.72 15.36 -8.53
CA GLU A 105 -6.56 16.29 -7.78
C GLU A 105 -6.64 15.80 -6.35
N GLY A 106 -5.98 16.47 -5.42
CA GLY A 106 -5.90 16.08 -4.01
C GLY A 106 -6.04 17.26 -3.07
N SER A 107 -6.25 16.95 -1.80
CA SER A 107 -6.42 17.98 -0.75
C SER A 107 -5.18 18.84 -0.56
N LYS A 108 -3.99 18.30 -0.82
CA LYS A 108 -2.72 19.02 -0.65
C LYS A 108 -2.07 19.41 -1.98
N PHE A 109 -2.26 18.61 -3.03
CA PHE A 109 -1.66 18.86 -4.33
C PHE A 109 -2.65 18.60 -5.45
N SER A 110 -2.64 19.47 -6.46
CA SER A 110 -3.33 19.28 -7.74
C SER A 110 -2.38 19.63 -8.88
N GLY A 111 -2.14 18.68 -9.77
CA GLY A 111 -1.19 18.87 -10.87
C GLY A 111 -0.76 17.58 -11.53
N LEU A 112 0.21 17.67 -12.43
CA LEU A 112 0.77 16.56 -13.18
C LEU A 112 2.07 16.06 -12.53
N VAL A 113 2.09 14.80 -12.10
CA VAL A 113 3.30 14.11 -11.66
C VAL A 113 3.90 13.35 -12.83
N LYS A 114 5.11 13.71 -13.22
CA LYS A 114 5.80 13.09 -14.35
C LYS A 114 6.29 11.68 -14.01
N GLY A 115 6.48 10.85 -15.02
CA GLY A 115 7.04 9.51 -14.88
C GLY A 115 6.03 8.49 -14.34
N ASN A 116 6.56 7.50 -13.62
CA ASN A 116 5.77 6.41 -13.05
C ASN A 116 5.89 6.41 -11.51
N PRO A 117 5.10 7.21 -10.79
CA PRO A 117 5.15 7.26 -9.34
C PRO A 117 4.65 5.94 -8.71
N ALA A 118 5.10 5.67 -7.49
CA ALA A 118 4.45 4.71 -6.60
C ALA A 118 3.40 5.42 -5.74
N THR A 119 2.87 4.72 -4.74
CA THR A 119 1.95 5.24 -3.73
C THR A 119 2.43 4.84 -2.33
N THR A 120 1.88 5.47 -1.31
CA THR A 120 2.14 5.10 0.10
C THR A 120 1.34 3.90 0.57
N SER A 121 1.00 2.98 -0.34
CA SER A 121 0.32 1.71 -0.02
C SER A 121 1.27 0.52 0.20
N TYR A 122 2.54 0.65 -0.16
CA TYR A 122 3.68 -0.22 0.15
C TYR A 122 3.58 -1.70 -0.27
N PHE A 123 2.51 -2.16 -0.89
CA PHE A 123 2.25 -3.58 -1.12
C PHE A 123 3.20 -4.28 -2.10
N SER A 124 4.00 -3.53 -2.85
CA SER A 124 4.98 -4.09 -3.80
C SER A 124 6.40 -3.55 -3.55
N PRO A 125 7.43 -4.41 -3.47
CA PRO A 125 8.82 -3.97 -3.38
C PRO A 125 9.31 -3.23 -4.63
N ASP A 126 8.59 -3.29 -5.76
CA ASP A 126 8.90 -2.50 -6.95
C ASP A 126 8.74 -0.98 -6.71
N PHE A 127 7.97 -0.59 -5.70
CA PHE A 127 7.85 0.82 -5.27
C PHE A 127 9.18 1.39 -4.78
N LEU A 128 10.05 0.55 -4.19
CA LEU A 128 11.37 0.95 -3.69
C LEU A 128 12.31 1.50 -4.78
N LYS A 129 12.05 1.17 -6.05
CA LYS A 129 12.82 1.66 -7.19
C LYS A 129 12.40 3.06 -7.65
N ARG A 130 11.31 3.61 -7.11
CA ARG A 130 10.69 4.87 -7.55
C ARG A 130 11.04 5.99 -6.59
N LYS A 131 11.34 7.16 -7.16
CA LYS A 131 11.77 8.35 -6.40
C LYS A 131 10.62 9.24 -5.97
N ILE A 132 9.45 9.11 -6.61
CA ILE A 132 8.25 9.87 -6.26
C ILE A 132 7.16 8.89 -5.85
N TRP A 133 6.61 9.11 -4.66
CA TRP A 133 5.46 8.38 -4.15
C TRP A 133 4.30 9.35 -3.92
N ILE A 134 3.12 8.99 -4.38
CA ILE A 134 1.91 9.77 -4.13
C ILE A 134 1.36 9.38 -2.77
N SER A 135 1.21 10.38 -1.90
CA SER A 135 0.49 10.20 -0.63
C SER A 135 -0.96 9.80 -0.91
N THR A 136 -1.35 8.64 -0.43
CA THR A 136 -2.73 8.15 -0.56
C THR A 136 -3.69 8.90 0.35
N GLN A 137 -3.19 9.69 1.29
CA GLN A 137 -3.99 10.50 2.19
C GLN A 137 -4.52 11.77 1.52
N ASP A 138 -3.64 12.53 0.84
CA ASP A 138 -3.90 13.92 0.44
C ASP A 138 -3.39 14.28 -0.96
N GLY A 139 -2.71 13.34 -1.65
CA GLY A 139 -2.23 13.48 -3.02
C GLY A 139 -0.86 14.14 -3.16
N ASP A 140 -0.17 14.46 -2.06
CA ASP A 140 1.16 15.07 -2.11
C ASP A 140 2.17 14.16 -2.84
N PRO A 141 2.91 14.65 -3.86
CA PRO A 141 3.99 13.91 -4.47
C PRO A 141 5.24 14.00 -3.58
N LEU A 142 5.56 12.91 -2.90
CA LEU A 142 6.64 12.79 -1.94
C LEU A 142 7.92 12.33 -2.62
N SER A 143 9.01 13.06 -2.44
CA SER A 143 10.35 12.66 -2.87
C SER A 143 10.97 11.73 -1.85
N VAL A 144 11.31 10.50 -2.26
CA VAL A 144 11.80 9.47 -1.34
C VAL A 144 13.06 8.80 -1.85
N ASN A 145 13.84 8.30 -0.91
CA ASN A 145 14.97 7.41 -1.14
C ASN A 145 14.76 6.13 -0.34
N ALA A 146 14.85 4.97 -1.02
CA ALA A 146 14.81 3.68 -0.39
C ALA A 146 16.21 3.08 -0.33
N ASN A 147 16.69 2.82 0.87
CA ASN A 147 18.01 2.23 1.13
C ASN A 147 17.85 0.86 1.76
N LYS A 148 18.45 -0.17 1.14
CA LYS A 148 18.49 -1.51 1.69
C LYS A 148 19.44 -1.52 2.90
N ILE A 149 18.92 -1.89 4.07
CA ILE A 149 19.72 -2.01 5.29
C ILE A 149 20.29 -3.42 5.44
N GLY A 150 19.46 -4.45 5.27
CA GLY A 150 19.90 -5.85 5.36
C GLY A 150 18.86 -6.77 5.99
N PRO A 151 19.31 -7.95 6.48
CA PRO A 151 18.43 -8.90 7.13
C PRO A 151 17.85 -8.33 8.43
N ASP A 152 16.57 -8.62 8.68
CA ASP A 152 15.84 -8.26 9.91
C ASP A 152 14.66 -9.23 10.08
N MET A 153 13.86 -9.03 11.11
CA MET A 153 12.69 -9.84 11.42
C MET A 153 11.43 -8.97 11.42
N ALA A 154 10.42 -9.41 10.70
CA ALA A 154 9.07 -8.84 10.78
C ALA A 154 8.27 -9.56 11.87
N LYS A 155 7.42 -8.83 12.59
CA LYS A 155 6.57 -9.42 13.62
C LYS A 155 5.24 -9.90 13.05
N SER A 156 4.82 -11.08 13.48
CA SER A 156 3.49 -11.63 13.19
C SER A 156 2.86 -12.21 14.45
N VAL A 157 1.57 -12.58 14.36
CA VAL A 157 0.87 -13.29 15.44
C VAL A 157 1.43 -14.68 15.72
N ASP A 158 2.09 -15.27 14.73
CA ASP A 158 2.70 -16.61 14.81
C ASP A 158 4.19 -16.57 15.15
N GLY A 159 4.72 -15.38 15.48
CA GLY A 159 6.14 -15.16 15.79
C GLY A 159 6.84 -14.26 14.78
N GLU A 160 8.16 -14.34 14.73
CA GLU A 160 8.99 -13.52 13.86
C GLU A 160 9.22 -14.19 12.50
N ILE A 161 9.20 -13.39 11.43
CA ILE A 161 9.39 -13.84 10.05
C ILE A 161 10.64 -13.17 9.48
N PRO A 162 11.59 -13.93 8.89
CA PRO A 162 12.76 -13.37 8.23
C PRO A 162 12.37 -12.39 7.11
N ALA A 163 12.96 -11.21 7.14
CA ALA A 163 12.68 -10.13 6.21
C ALA A 163 13.97 -9.40 5.79
N THR A 164 13.85 -8.58 4.76
CA THR A 164 14.83 -7.55 4.43
C THR A 164 14.27 -6.20 4.85
N LEU A 165 15.05 -5.47 5.64
CA LEU A 165 14.74 -4.12 6.08
C LEU A 165 15.18 -3.10 5.03
N TRP A 166 14.27 -2.19 4.71
CA TRP A 166 14.50 -1.02 3.87
C TRP A 166 14.17 0.25 4.65
N LYS A 167 15.11 1.20 4.68
CA LYS A 167 14.88 2.53 5.23
C LYS A 167 14.41 3.47 4.12
N ILE A 168 13.27 4.11 4.35
CA ILE A 168 12.74 5.16 3.48
C ILE A 168 13.06 6.49 4.13
N SER A 169 13.61 7.42 3.36
CA SER A 169 14.00 8.77 3.80
C SER A 169 13.61 9.80 2.74
N GLY A 170 13.71 11.08 3.08
CA GLY A 170 13.26 12.21 2.28
C GLY A 170 12.00 12.82 2.89
N ASP A 171 10.93 12.97 2.11
CA ASP A 171 9.64 13.47 2.60
C ASP A 171 8.87 12.45 3.46
N LEU A 172 9.35 11.21 3.48
CA LEU A 172 8.91 10.15 4.38
C LEU A 172 10.07 9.63 5.24
N ASP A 173 9.79 9.26 6.46
CA ASP A 173 10.71 8.59 7.36
C ASP A 173 10.05 7.35 7.95
N LEU A 174 10.33 6.18 7.37
CA LEU A 174 9.79 4.91 7.82
C LEU A 174 10.67 3.73 7.38
N GLU A 175 10.40 2.59 7.95
CA GLU A 175 11.03 1.33 7.60
C GLU A 175 9.99 0.37 7.01
N LEU A 176 10.40 -0.33 5.95
CA LEU A 176 9.60 -1.35 5.29
C LEU A 176 10.31 -2.70 5.37
N LEU A 177 9.55 -3.74 5.64
CA LEU A 177 10.02 -5.11 5.78
C LEU A 177 9.38 -5.98 4.70
N TYR A 178 10.23 -6.52 3.81
CA TYR A 178 9.79 -7.43 2.74
C TYR A 178 10.42 -8.81 2.91
N GLY A 179 9.63 -9.84 2.72
CA GLY A 179 10.09 -11.22 2.65
C GLY A 179 10.94 -11.49 1.41
N LYS A 180 11.66 -12.60 1.40
CA LYS A 180 12.45 -13.06 0.25
C LYS A 180 11.61 -13.24 -1.02
N ASP A 181 10.34 -13.58 -0.86
CA ASP A 181 9.34 -13.73 -1.94
C ASP A 181 8.68 -12.41 -2.35
N GLY A 182 9.14 -11.28 -1.82
CA GLY A 182 8.60 -9.95 -2.07
C GLY A 182 7.31 -9.61 -1.33
N LYS A 183 6.82 -10.46 -0.42
CA LYS A 183 5.70 -10.12 0.44
C LYS A 183 6.04 -8.93 1.33
N TRP A 184 5.14 -7.94 1.42
CA TRP A 184 5.21 -6.93 2.44
C TRP A 184 4.80 -7.54 3.78
N LEU A 185 5.73 -7.53 4.75
CA LEU A 185 5.60 -8.21 6.04
C LEU A 185 5.41 -7.24 7.20
N GLY A 186 5.64 -5.95 6.99
CA GLY A 186 5.46 -4.95 8.04
C GLY A 186 6.11 -3.62 7.73
N SER A 187 5.83 -2.66 8.60
CA SER A 187 6.42 -1.31 8.60
C SER A 187 6.67 -0.85 10.01
N ARG A 188 7.67 0.00 10.19
CA ARG A 188 7.94 0.70 11.45
C ARG A 188 8.08 2.18 11.17
N PHE A 189 7.54 3.01 12.05
CA PHE A 189 7.65 4.46 11.97
C PHE A 189 7.47 5.09 13.34
N TYR A 190 7.87 6.35 13.49
CA TYR A 190 7.68 7.10 14.72
C TYR A 190 6.42 7.96 14.65
N ALA A 191 5.59 7.89 15.67
CA ALA A 191 4.40 8.69 15.83
C ALA A 191 4.23 9.08 17.31
N GLY A 192 3.99 10.35 17.59
CA GLY A 192 3.80 10.84 18.96
C GLY A 192 4.98 10.50 19.90
N GLY A 193 6.23 10.55 19.42
CA GLY A 193 7.44 10.27 20.19
C GLY A 193 7.66 8.78 20.51
N SER A 194 6.90 7.87 19.94
CA SER A 194 7.04 6.42 20.13
C SER A 194 7.01 5.69 18.80
N GLN A 195 7.68 4.54 18.75
CA GLN A 195 7.64 3.68 17.59
C GLN A 195 6.25 3.03 17.46
N ALA A 196 5.72 3.07 16.24
CA ALA A 196 4.58 2.30 15.80
C ALA A 196 5.05 1.24 14.81
N GLU A 197 4.41 0.08 14.80
CA GLU A 197 4.71 -0.97 13.84
C GLU A 197 3.46 -1.71 13.36
N PHE A 198 3.51 -2.18 12.13
CA PHE A 198 2.53 -3.11 11.59
C PHE A 198 2.92 -4.54 11.94
N LEU A 199 2.05 -5.22 12.68
CA LEU A 199 2.16 -6.62 13.05
C LEU A 199 1.28 -7.45 12.12
N LEU A 200 1.89 -8.38 11.38
CA LEU A 200 1.19 -9.23 10.43
C LEU A 200 0.22 -10.18 11.14
N LYS A 201 -1.06 -10.07 10.83
CA LYS A 201 -2.14 -10.92 11.38
C LYS A 201 -2.52 -12.05 10.42
N GLN A 202 -2.61 -11.72 9.13
CA GLN A 202 -3.03 -12.68 8.11
C GLN A 202 -2.46 -12.28 6.74
N SER A 203 -2.05 -13.28 5.97
CA SER A 203 -1.67 -13.11 4.57
C SER A 203 -2.24 -14.27 3.77
N VAL A 204 -2.99 -13.97 2.72
CA VAL A 204 -3.56 -14.95 1.79
C VAL A 204 -3.01 -14.67 0.39
N GLY A 205 -2.37 -15.66 -0.22
CA GLY A 205 -1.67 -15.48 -1.49
C GLY A 205 -0.41 -14.63 -1.34
N ASN A 206 0.12 -14.15 -2.48
CA ASN A 206 1.28 -13.26 -2.52
C ASN A 206 0.99 -12.08 -3.45
N MET A 207 0.87 -10.88 -2.88
CA MET A 207 0.58 -9.65 -3.63
C MET A 207 1.66 -9.35 -4.68
N HIS A 208 2.93 -9.62 -4.36
CA HIS A 208 4.03 -9.41 -5.30
C HIS A 208 3.98 -10.38 -6.49
N SER A 209 3.53 -11.60 -6.29
CA SER A 209 3.33 -12.57 -7.39
C SER A 209 2.24 -12.12 -8.36
N LEU A 210 1.18 -11.48 -7.85
CA LEU A 210 0.15 -10.89 -8.71
C LEU A 210 0.67 -9.68 -9.48
N TRP A 211 1.65 -8.97 -8.92
CA TRP A 211 2.25 -7.78 -9.52
C TRP A 211 3.18 -8.11 -10.68
N LYS A 212 3.90 -9.23 -10.59
CA LYS A 212 4.78 -9.71 -11.66
C LYS A 212 3.96 -10.32 -12.79
N VAL A 213 3.94 -9.68 -13.91
CA VAL A 213 3.36 -10.18 -15.17
C VAL A 213 4.43 -10.17 -16.25
#